data_fcb37eb509492348ab2f257714955bf8
#
_entry.id   fcb37eb509492348ab2f257714955bf8
#
_cell.length_a   1.000
_cell.length_b   1.000
_cell.length_c   1.000
_cell.angle_alpha   90.00
_cell.angle_beta   90.00
_cell.angle_gamma   90.00
#
_symmetry.space_group_name_H-M   'P 1'
#
loop_
_entity.id
_entity.type
_entity.pdbx_description
1 polymer ?
#
loop_
_entity_poly.entity_id
_entity_poly.type
_entity_poly.pdbx_seq_one_letter_code
_entity_poly.pdbx_strand_id
1 'polypeptide(L)'
;MFFQPDRLHFFRPLASKHRAILVDCVHALYERLHGPSADYAQNLTRETLRDLLLPVVQQARLALGPDDDAPPDLDFSLSTDSDDAQSTAAVIRALGRDGWLEKFGDRAGLVSAYRFTRAGKLFAEAFWTLDRRSARTRQRNVRSCRNALDAALRNLDAYDLVDAYDYAEKVISDLSENVDYFQELVRRLMQEAAETPWDGFMEFLQRFETEFNKQLTADSVERHRQVIRDQLQRLQQLPPEQQRKLEAQLNDIARWATEERVGESTLDWLLDRIEEIVEAACTTKHPE
;
A
#
# COMPACT_ATOMS: atom_id res chain seq x y z
N MET A 1 13.82 15.57 -5.17
CA MET A 1 12.63 16.42 -5.44
C MET A 1 11.68 15.65 -6.36
N PHE A 2 10.37 15.56 -6.04
CA PHE A 2 9.42 14.75 -6.83
C PHE A 2 9.18 15.34 -8.24
N PHE A 3 8.95 16.65 -8.32
CA PHE A 3 8.68 17.36 -9.57
C PHE A 3 9.96 17.59 -10.39
N GLN A 4 10.33 16.60 -11.19
CA GLN A 4 11.34 16.69 -12.23
C GLN A 4 10.64 16.83 -13.59
N PRO A 5 11.35 17.19 -14.67
CA PRO A 5 10.72 17.42 -16.00
C PRO A 5 9.83 16.27 -16.48
N ASP A 6 10.19 15.04 -16.19
CA ASP A 6 9.46 13.81 -16.53
C ASP A 6 8.20 13.59 -15.69
N ARG A 7 8.06 14.30 -14.55
CA ARG A 7 6.96 14.17 -13.59
C ARG A 7 6.25 15.49 -13.28
N LEU A 8 6.52 16.53 -14.03
CA LEU A 8 5.93 17.85 -13.81
C LEU A 8 4.41 17.81 -13.88
N HIS A 9 3.85 16.98 -14.75
CA HIS A 9 2.42 16.85 -14.99
C HIS A 9 1.81 15.55 -14.41
N PHE A 10 2.52 14.88 -13.54
CA PHE A 10 2.14 13.56 -13.03
C PHE A 10 0.72 13.51 -12.43
N PHE A 11 0.31 14.52 -11.69
CA PHE A 11 -1.02 14.58 -11.06
C PHE A 11 -2.12 15.17 -11.96
N ARG A 12 -1.79 15.60 -13.18
CA ARG A 12 -2.76 16.15 -14.11
C ARG A 12 -3.94 15.23 -14.45
N PRO A 13 -3.73 13.91 -14.67
CA PRO A 13 -4.85 12.98 -14.87
C PRO A 13 -5.85 12.95 -13.72
N LEU A 14 -5.37 13.06 -12.48
CA LEU A 14 -6.21 13.05 -11.28
C LEU A 14 -6.96 14.37 -11.03
N ALA A 15 -6.51 15.46 -11.63
CA ALA A 15 -7.19 16.77 -11.59
C ALA A 15 -8.23 16.93 -12.72
N SER A 16 -8.29 15.98 -13.67
CA SER A 16 -9.22 16.06 -14.81
C SER A 16 -10.65 15.66 -14.40
N LYS A 17 -11.63 16.08 -15.20
CA LYS A 17 -13.03 15.64 -15.06
C LYS A 17 -13.20 14.11 -15.22
N HIS A 18 -12.28 13.47 -15.91
CA HIS A 18 -12.27 12.03 -16.16
C HIS A 18 -11.37 11.26 -15.17
N ARG A 19 -11.05 11.84 -14.00
CA ARG A 19 -10.19 11.24 -12.98
C ARG A 19 -10.61 9.83 -12.57
N ALA A 20 -11.92 9.57 -12.46
CA ALA A 20 -12.43 8.25 -12.09
C ALA A 20 -12.03 7.19 -13.13
N ILE A 21 -12.26 7.46 -14.42
CA ILE A 21 -11.89 6.55 -15.52
C ILE A 21 -10.38 6.28 -15.51
N LEU A 22 -9.58 7.32 -15.26
CA LEU A 22 -8.12 7.19 -15.23
C LEU A 22 -7.67 6.34 -14.03
N VAL A 23 -8.27 6.50 -12.85
CA VAL A 23 -8.00 5.68 -11.67
C VAL A 23 -8.41 4.23 -11.91
N ASP A 24 -9.60 3.98 -12.47
CA ASP A 24 -10.07 2.63 -12.81
C ASP A 24 -9.14 1.94 -13.81
N CYS A 25 -8.67 2.67 -14.83
CA CYS A 25 -7.69 2.15 -15.77
C CYS A 25 -6.34 1.83 -15.11
N VAL A 26 -5.85 2.70 -14.23
CA VAL A 26 -4.61 2.47 -13.46
C VAL A 26 -4.76 1.25 -12.54
N HIS A 27 -5.91 1.11 -11.88
CA HIS A 27 -6.25 -0.03 -11.03
C HIS A 27 -6.23 -1.35 -11.82
N ALA A 28 -6.94 -1.41 -12.96
CA ALA A 28 -6.96 -2.59 -13.81
C ALA A 28 -5.57 -2.97 -14.34
N LEU A 29 -4.75 -1.98 -14.69
CA LEU A 29 -3.37 -2.18 -15.09
C LEU A 29 -2.52 -2.75 -13.95
N TYR A 30 -2.67 -2.21 -12.75
CA TYR A 30 -1.93 -2.70 -11.59
C TYR A 30 -2.31 -4.12 -11.25
N GLU A 31 -3.60 -4.44 -11.24
CA GLU A 31 -4.10 -5.79 -11.00
C GLU A 31 -3.56 -6.79 -12.02
N ARG A 32 -3.52 -6.42 -13.30
CA ARG A 32 -2.98 -7.27 -14.38
C ARG A 32 -1.48 -7.51 -14.26
N LEU A 33 -0.71 -6.51 -13.82
CA LEU A 33 0.75 -6.57 -13.74
C LEU A 33 1.26 -7.09 -12.40
N HIS A 34 0.56 -6.82 -11.30
CA HIS A 34 1.02 -7.05 -9.94
C HIS A 34 -0.02 -7.71 -9.02
N GLY A 35 -1.24 -7.94 -9.52
CA GLY A 35 -2.32 -8.62 -8.79
C GLY A 35 -2.07 -10.11 -8.62
N PRO A 36 -2.96 -10.83 -7.91
CA PRO A 36 -2.80 -12.26 -7.64
C PRO A 36 -2.81 -13.15 -8.89
N SER A 37 -3.38 -12.67 -9.98
CA SER A 37 -3.45 -13.35 -11.29
C SER A 37 -2.49 -12.75 -12.32
N ALA A 38 -1.45 -12.02 -11.87
CA ALA A 38 -0.49 -11.38 -12.74
C ALA A 38 0.28 -12.40 -13.59
N ASP A 39 0.33 -12.14 -14.89
CA ASP A 39 1.15 -12.92 -15.83
C ASP A 39 2.47 -12.18 -16.09
N TYR A 40 3.51 -12.61 -15.43
CA TYR A 40 4.85 -11.99 -15.53
C TYR A 40 5.60 -12.35 -16.82
N ALA A 41 5.06 -13.28 -17.61
CA ALA A 41 5.69 -13.72 -18.85
C ALA A 41 5.32 -12.86 -20.06
N GLN A 42 4.20 -12.13 -20.00
CA GLN A 42 3.70 -11.32 -21.11
C GLN A 42 4.03 -9.85 -20.93
N ASN A 43 4.66 -9.28 -21.97
CA ASN A 43 4.84 -7.84 -22.06
C ASN A 43 3.53 -7.16 -22.47
N LEU A 44 3.20 -6.02 -21.85
CA LEU A 44 2.07 -5.18 -22.24
C LEU A 44 2.37 -4.48 -23.56
N THR A 45 2.01 -5.11 -24.67
CA THR A 45 2.03 -4.45 -25.98
C THR A 45 0.92 -3.40 -26.05
N ARG A 46 0.95 -2.55 -27.08
CA ARG A 46 -0.12 -1.56 -27.30
C ARG A 46 -1.50 -2.21 -27.48
N GLU A 47 -1.55 -3.37 -28.13
CA GLU A 47 -2.77 -4.12 -28.34
C GLU A 47 -3.30 -4.69 -27.04
N THR A 48 -2.45 -5.40 -26.30
CA THR A 48 -2.81 -5.97 -24.98
C THR A 48 -3.28 -4.89 -24.02
N LEU A 49 -2.62 -3.73 -24.02
CA LEU A 49 -2.99 -2.58 -23.20
C LEU A 49 -4.37 -2.03 -23.59
N ARG A 50 -4.64 -1.92 -24.89
CA ARG A 50 -5.94 -1.48 -25.40
C ARG A 50 -7.05 -2.48 -25.02
N ASP A 51 -6.83 -3.77 -25.25
CA ASP A 51 -7.82 -4.82 -24.96
C ASP A 51 -8.15 -4.89 -23.46
N LEU A 52 -7.17 -4.65 -22.60
CA LEU A 52 -7.36 -4.57 -21.15
C LEU A 52 -8.18 -3.35 -20.73
N LEU A 53 -7.90 -2.17 -21.30
CA LEU A 53 -8.51 -0.92 -20.86
C LEU A 53 -9.85 -0.61 -21.54
N LEU A 54 -10.12 -1.18 -22.70
CA LEU A 54 -11.36 -0.94 -23.45
C LEU A 54 -12.63 -1.24 -22.60
N PRO A 55 -12.79 -2.40 -21.97
CA PRO A 55 -13.96 -2.68 -21.14
C PRO A 55 -14.09 -1.75 -19.93
N VAL A 56 -12.98 -1.34 -19.35
CA VAL A 56 -12.95 -0.41 -18.20
C VAL A 56 -13.49 0.95 -18.63
N VAL A 57 -13.01 1.48 -19.76
CA VAL A 57 -13.46 2.76 -20.32
C VAL A 57 -14.94 2.70 -20.69
N GLN A 58 -15.41 1.59 -21.29
CA GLN A 58 -16.82 1.39 -21.62
C GLN A 58 -17.71 1.42 -20.38
N GLN A 59 -17.36 0.66 -19.36
CA GLN A 59 -18.12 0.61 -18.10
C GLN A 59 -18.15 1.97 -17.40
N ALA A 60 -17.02 2.65 -17.32
CA ALA A 60 -16.93 3.94 -16.67
C ALA A 60 -17.71 5.03 -17.41
N ARG A 61 -17.75 5.00 -18.75
CA ARG A 61 -18.58 5.93 -19.53
C ARG A 61 -20.08 5.73 -19.34
N LEU A 62 -20.53 4.49 -19.14
CA LEU A 62 -21.93 4.18 -18.84
C LEU A 62 -22.35 4.71 -17.46
N ALA A 63 -21.41 4.84 -16.52
CA ALA A 63 -21.64 5.38 -15.18
C ALA A 63 -21.63 6.91 -15.12
N LEU A 64 -21.04 7.60 -16.10
CA LEU A 64 -21.06 9.05 -16.21
C LEU A 64 -22.40 9.51 -16.79
N GLY A 65 -23.25 10.13 -15.98
CA GLY A 65 -24.48 10.77 -16.42
C GLY A 65 -24.19 11.99 -17.32
N PRO A 66 -25.23 12.51 -18.01
CA PRO A 66 -25.08 13.63 -18.95
C PRO A 66 -24.74 14.99 -18.29
N ASP A 67 -24.81 15.12 -16.97
CA ASP A 67 -24.69 16.38 -16.21
C ASP A 67 -23.48 16.37 -15.28
N ASP A 68 -22.27 16.38 -15.83
CA ASP A 68 -21.09 16.65 -15.00
C ASP A 68 -20.55 18.05 -15.36
N ASP A 69 -21.03 19.07 -14.63
CA ASP A 69 -20.60 20.48 -14.64
C ASP A 69 -19.16 20.67 -14.12
N ALA A 70 -18.23 19.87 -14.60
CA ALA A 70 -16.82 20.07 -14.29
C ALA A 70 -16.21 21.10 -15.26
N PRO A 71 -15.33 22.00 -14.77
CA PRO A 71 -14.76 23.04 -15.59
C PRO A 71 -14.05 22.48 -16.83
N PRO A 72 -14.13 23.20 -17.97
CA PRO A 72 -13.47 22.81 -19.20
C PRO A 72 -11.96 22.97 -18.99
N ASP A 73 -11.27 21.87 -18.66
CA ASP A 73 -9.85 21.99 -18.47
C ASP A 73 -9.06 20.84 -19.08
N LEU A 74 -8.02 21.29 -19.78
CA LEU A 74 -6.78 20.57 -20.00
C LEU A 74 -6.84 19.35 -20.92
N ASP A 75 -6.66 19.56 -22.25
CA ASP A 75 -6.13 18.63 -23.28
C ASP A 75 -6.53 17.13 -23.23
N PHE A 76 -7.33 16.69 -22.29
CA PHE A 76 -7.89 15.37 -22.19
C PHE A 76 -9.41 15.50 -22.11
N SER A 77 -10.07 15.63 -23.25
CA SER A 77 -11.50 15.48 -23.38
C SER A 77 -11.82 14.13 -24.04
N LEU A 78 -12.54 13.29 -23.33
CA LEU A 78 -13.31 12.23 -23.97
C LEU A 78 -14.53 12.92 -24.55
N SER A 79 -14.54 13.20 -25.85
CA SER A 79 -15.75 13.72 -26.49
C SER A 79 -16.84 12.67 -26.39
N THR A 80 -18.06 13.07 -26.10
CA THR A 80 -19.25 12.21 -26.04
C THR A 80 -19.49 11.45 -27.37
N ASP A 81 -18.99 11.98 -28.45
CA ASP A 81 -19.09 11.39 -29.81
C ASP A 81 -17.90 10.51 -30.21
N SER A 82 -16.85 10.38 -29.35
CA SER A 82 -15.73 9.53 -29.68
C SER A 82 -16.03 8.06 -29.46
N ASP A 83 -15.59 7.20 -30.40
CA ASP A 83 -15.61 5.75 -30.25
C ASP A 83 -14.79 5.32 -29.01
N ASP A 84 -15.25 4.28 -28.31
CA ASP A 84 -14.59 3.74 -27.12
C ASP A 84 -13.10 3.39 -27.35
N ALA A 85 -12.79 2.96 -28.59
CA ALA A 85 -11.42 2.71 -29.01
C ALA A 85 -10.56 3.99 -29.04
N GLN A 86 -11.13 5.13 -29.47
CA GLN A 86 -10.44 6.40 -29.47
C GLN A 86 -10.25 6.93 -28.04
N SER A 87 -11.26 6.75 -27.20
CA SER A 87 -11.22 7.08 -25.78
C SER A 87 -10.14 6.30 -25.04
N THR A 88 -10.07 4.99 -25.27
CA THR A 88 -9.00 4.12 -24.71
C THR A 88 -7.62 4.56 -25.17
N ALA A 89 -7.46 4.89 -26.46
CA ALA A 89 -6.20 5.38 -26.97
C ALA A 89 -5.81 6.75 -26.39
N ALA A 90 -6.79 7.60 -26.05
CA ALA A 90 -6.56 8.87 -25.38
C ALA A 90 -6.08 8.67 -23.93
N VAL A 91 -6.70 7.72 -23.17
CA VAL A 91 -6.24 7.33 -21.83
C VAL A 91 -4.80 6.85 -21.85
N ILE A 92 -4.45 5.95 -22.76
CA ILE A 92 -3.07 5.41 -22.88
C ILE A 92 -2.07 6.55 -23.17
N ARG A 93 -2.44 7.47 -24.06
CA ARG A 93 -1.59 8.63 -24.36
C ARG A 93 -1.42 9.56 -23.18
N ALA A 94 -2.51 9.84 -22.41
CA ALA A 94 -2.46 10.67 -21.22
C ALA A 94 -1.57 10.06 -20.15
N LEU A 95 -1.75 8.78 -19.83
CA LEU A 95 -0.92 8.07 -18.85
C LEU A 95 0.56 8.04 -19.25
N GLY A 96 0.85 7.89 -20.55
CA GLY A 96 2.24 7.94 -21.06
C GLY A 96 2.84 9.34 -21.02
N ARG A 97 2.09 10.37 -21.45
CA ARG A 97 2.52 11.77 -21.46
C ARG A 97 2.78 12.32 -20.06
N ASP A 98 1.92 11.97 -19.12
CA ASP A 98 1.92 12.54 -17.77
C ASP A 98 2.79 11.71 -16.80
N GLY A 99 3.55 10.72 -17.30
CA GLY A 99 4.60 10.02 -16.55
C GLY A 99 4.13 8.84 -15.69
N TRP A 100 2.91 8.32 -15.92
CA TRP A 100 2.42 7.09 -15.26
C TRP A 100 2.96 5.84 -15.93
N LEU A 101 2.99 5.84 -17.27
CA LEU A 101 3.49 4.73 -18.07
C LEU A 101 4.70 5.17 -18.91
N GLU A 102 5.61 4.25 -19.11
CA GLU A 102 6.73 4.43 -20.03
C GLU A 102 6.77 3.31 -21.08
N LYS A 103 7.31 3.66 -22.25
CA LYS A 103 7.57 2.70 -23.32
C LYS A 103 8.98 2.16 -23.17
N PHE A 104 9.13 0.87 -23.36
CA PHE A 104 10.43 0.24 -23.47
C PHE A 104 10.46 -0.73 -24.66
N GLY A 105 11.63 -0.95 -25.23
CA GLY A 105 11.81 -1.98 -26.27
C GLY A 105 11.83 -3.36 -25.62
N ASP A 106 11.11 -4.32 -26.22
CA ASP A 106 11.25 -5.72 -25.81
C ASP A 106 12.68 -6.20 -26.03
N ARG A 107 13.09 -7.29 -25.33
CA ARG A 107 14.44 -7.88 -25.44
C ARG A 107 14.90 -8.13 -26.87
N ALA A 108 13.96 -8.34 -27.80
CA ALA A 108 14.22 -8.48 -29.22
C ALA A 108 14.24 -7.15 -29.98
N GLY A 109 13.93 -6.00 -29.35
CA GLY A 109 13.89 -4.67 -29.97
C GLY A 109 12.81 -4.47 -31.04
N LEU A 110 11.95 -5.46 -31.25
CA LEU A 110 10.98 -5.52 -32.35
C LEU A 110 9.60 -4.96 -31.97
N VAL A 111 9.25 -4.97 -30.68
CA VAL A 111 7.92 -4.53 -30.20
C VAL A 111 8.07 -3.54 -29.04
N SER A 112 7.38 -2.42 -29.13
CA SER A 112 7.27 -1.48 -28.00
C SER A 112 6.30 -2.02 -26.97
N ALA A 113 6.78 -2.23 -25.75
CA ALA A 113 5.97 -2.60 -24.60
C ALA A 113 5.80 -1.41 -23.65
N TYR A 114 4.83 -1.51 -22.75
CA TYR A 114 4.52 -0.50 -21.74
C TYR A 114 4.73 -1.08 -20.36
N ARG A 115 5.17 -0.24 -19.43
CA ARG A 115 5.22 -0.55 -18.01
C ARG A 115 4.94 0.71 -17.21
N PHE A 116 4.62 0.53 -15.93
CA PHE A 116 4.58 1.66 -15.02
C PHE A 116 5.98 2.27 -14.87
N THR A 117 6.02 3.60 -14.80
CA THR A 117 7.17 4.29 -14.21
C THR A 117 7.27 3.96 -12.72
N ARG A 118 8.40 4.23 -12.09
CA ARG A 118 8.54 4.02 -10.63
C ARG A 118 7.47 4.79 -9.84
N ALA A 119 7.20 6.04 -10.18
CA ALA A 119 6.17 6.84 -9.56
C ALA A 119 4.77 6.27 -9.87
N GLY A 120 4.48 5.97 -11.14
CA GLY A 120 3.21 5.38 -11.56
C GLY A 120 2.88 4.09 -10.83
N LYS A 121 3.86 3.21 -10.61
CA LYS A 121 3.68 1.97 -9.85
C LYS A 121 3.29 2.25 -8.39
N LEU A 122 4.01 3.16 -7.70
CA LEU A 122 3.75 3.47 -6.30
C LEU A 122 2.34 4.03 -6.08
N PHE A 123 1.89 4.95 -6.93
CA PHE A 123 0.54 5.49 -6.84
C PHE A 123 -0.54 4.49 -7.26
N ALA A 124 -0.28 3.66 -8.27
CA ALA A 124 -1.19 2.59 -8.66
C ALA A 124 -1.36 1.55 -7.54
N GLU A 125 -0.27 1.21 -6.84
CA GLU A 125 -0.29 0.34 -5.67
C GLU A 125 -1.11 0.95 -4.52
N ALA A 126 -0.97 2.26 -4.28
CA ALA A 126 -1.77 2.96 -3.29
C ALA A 126 -3.27 2.86 -3.59
N PHE A 127 -3.70 3.13 -4.83
CA PHE A 127 -5.10 3.00 -5.22
C PHE A 127 -5.61 1.56 -5.06
N TRP A 128 -4.83 0.59 -5.51
CA TRP A 128 -5.19 -0.82 -5.40
C TRP A 128 -5.28 -1.30 -3.95
N THR A 129 -4.44 -0.79 -3.06
CA THR A 129 -4.44 -1.10 -1.63
C THR A 129 -5.64 -0.49 -0.92
N LEU A 130 -6.00 0.77 -1.27
CA LEU A 130 -7.18 1.45 -0.71
C LEU A 130 -8.49 0.72 -1.02
N ASP A 131 -8.59 0.11 -2.20
CA ASP A 131 -9.78 -0.64 -2.62
C ASP A 131 -9.87 -2.03 -1.96
N ARG A 132 -8.75 -2.58 -1.52
CA ARG A 132 -8.69 -3.88 -0.84
C ARG A 132 -8.78 -3.70 0.67
N ARG A 133 -9.94 -4.02 1.24
CA ARG A 133 -10.11 -4.13 2.69
C ARG A 133 -9.19 -5.21 3.27
N SER A 134 -8.05 -4.81 3.82
CA SER A 134 -7.06 -5.71 4.41
C SER A 134 -7.31 -5.94 5.90
N ALA A 135 -8.32 -6.74 6.23
CA ALA A 135 -8.64 -7.09 7.63
C ALA A 135 -7.67 -8.13 8.27
N ARG A 136 -6.70 -8.68 7.50
CA ARG A 136 -5.84 -9.79 7.98
C ARG A 136 -4.37 -9.44 8.17
N THR A 137 -3.95 -8.21 7.92
CA THR A 137 -2.53 -7.83 7.80
C THR A 137 -1.83 -7.77 9.15
N ARG A 138 -2.48 -7.24 10.18
CA ARG A 138 -1.89 -7.01 11.51
C ARG A 138 -1.38 -8.27 12.19
N GLN A 139 -2.21 -9.31 12.29
CA GLN A 139 -1.78 -10.60 12.89
C GLN A 139 -0.64 -11.24 12.14
N ARG A 140 -0.67 -11.12 10.81
CA ARG A 140 0.38 -11.64 9.95
C ARG A 140 1.71 -10.94 10.24
N ASN A 141 1.70 -9.60 10.36
CA ASN A 141 2.92 -8.82 10.56
C ASN A 141 3.55 -9.08 11.93
N VAL A 142 2.77 -9.12 13.03
CA VAL A 142 3.28 -9.49 14.35
C VAL A 142 3.84 -10.92 14.37
N ARG A 143 3.15 -11.87 13.74
CA ARG A 143 3.64 -13.24 13.61
C ARG A 143 4.92 -13.31 12.77
N SER A 144 5.02 -12.53 11.71
CA SER A 144 6.19 -12.46 10.84
C SER A 144 7.39 -11.84 11.58
N CYS A 145 7.17 -10.76 12.34
CA CYS A 145 8.18 -10.17 13.21
C CYS A 145 8.74 -11.21 14.21
N ARG A 146 7.87 -11.92 14.93
CA ARG A 146 8.28 -13.00 15.83
C ARG A 146 9.10 -14.07 15.14
N ASN A 147 8.67 -14.50 13.95
CA ASN A 147 9.39 -15.55 13.20
C ASN A 147 10.76 -15.07 12.70
N ALA A 148 10.86 -13.81 12.28
CA ALA A 148 12.12 -13.21 11.87
C ALA A 148 13.10 -13.08 13.04
N LEU A 149 12.65 -12.67 14.23
CA LEU A 149 13.47 -12.68 15.45
C LEU A 149 13.94 -14.07 15.83
N ASP A 150 13.08 -15.09 15.67
CA ASP A 150 13.47 -16.48 15.90
C ASP A 150 14.53 -16.97 14.89
N ALA A 151 14.43 -16.55 13.64
CA ALA A 151 15.43 -16.83 12.62
C ALA A 151 16.76 -16.10 12.93
N ALA A 152 16.73 -14.84 13.33
CA ALA A 152 17.90 -14.07 13.73
C ALA A 152 18.66 -14.73 14.89
N LEU A 153 17.94 -15.24 15.89
CA LEU A 153 18.54 -15.98 17.00
C LEU A 153 19.21 -17.29 16.58
N ARG A 154 18.63 -17.99 15.58
CA ARG A 154 19.16 -19.27 15.11
C ARG A 154 20.32 -19.12 14.13
N ASN A 155 20.21 -18.18 13.22
CA ASN A 155 21.13 -18.04 12.09
C ASN A 155 22.25 -17.04 12.37
N LEU A 156 22.06 -16.12 13.33
CA LEU A 156 22.93 -14.95 13.57
C LEU A 156 23.16 -14.16 12.27
N ASP A 157 22.03 -13.86 11.60
CA ASP A 157 21.97 -13.12 10.35
C ASP A 157 21.24 -11.78 10.57
N ALA A 158 21.88 -10.69 10.18
CA ALA A 158 21.35 -9.34 10.33
C ALA A 158 20.16 -9.05 9.39
N TYR A 159 20.03 -9.74 8.26
CA TYR A 159 18.85 -9.60 7.38
C TYR A 159 17.56 -10.02 8.10
N ASP A 160 17.61 -11.08 8.91
CA ASP A 160 16.47 -11.52 9.71
C ASP A 160 16.04 -10.45 10.74
N LEU A 161 17.00 -9.65 11.27
CA LEU A 161 16.69 -8.52 12.18
C LEU A 161 16.05 -7.34 11.43
N VAL A 162 16.55 -7.01 10.25
CA VAL A 162 15.95 -5.95 9.41
C VAL A 162 14.53 -6.35 8.99
N ASP A 163 14.32 -7.60 8.60
CA ASP A 163 12.99 -8.13 8.30
C ASP A 163 12.06 -8.03 9.53
N ALA A 164 12.57 -8.33 10.74
CA ALA A 164 11.78 -8.20 11.97
C ALA A 164 11.35 -6.75 12.21
N TYR A 165 12.25 -5.79 12.00
CA TYR A 165 11.96 -4.38 12.09
C TYR A 165 10.92 -3.93 11.07
N ASP A 166 11.09 -4.31 9.80
CA ASP A 166 10.14 -3.97 8.72
C ASP A 166 8.73 -4.50 9.01
N TYR A 167 8.63 -5.71 9.56
CA TYR A 167 7.35 -6.26 9.99
C TYR A 167 6.77 -5.54 11.20
N ALA A 168 7.59 -5.09 12.15
CA ALA A 168 7.14 -4.31 13.29
C ALA A 168 6.58 -2.94 12.83
N GLU A 169 7.28 -2.22 11.95
CA GLU A 169 6.79 -0.95 11.40
C GLU A 169 5.43 -1.10 10.70
N LYS A 170 5.24 -2.19 9.94
CA LYS A 170 3.96 -2.49 9.30
C LYS A 170 2.83 -2.71 10.30
N VAL A 171 3.10 -3.19 11.52
CA VAL A 171 2.08 -3.32 12.56
C VAL A 171 1.54 -1.95 12.98
N ILE A 172 2.40 -0.94 13.12
CA ILE A 172 1.97 0.43 13.46
C ILE A 172 1.21 1.06 12.29
N SER A 173 1.71 0.90 11.05
CA SER A 173 0.99 1.40 9.87
C SER A 173 -0.42 0.81 9.79
N ASP A 174 -0.55 -0.51 9.93
CA ASP A 174 -1.85 -1.20 9.94
C ASP A 174 -2.77 -0.70 11.07
N LEU A 175 -2.20 -0.33 12.24
CA LEU A 175 -2.96 0.24 13.35
C LEU A 175 -3.49 1.63 13.04
N SER A 176 -2.64 2.51 12.53
CA SER A 176 -3.01 3.87 12.16
C SER A 176 -4.10 3.86 11.09
N GLU A 177 -3.94 3.04 10.06
CA GLU A 177 -4.95 2.88 9.00
C GLU A 177 -6.30 2.37 9.54
N ASN A 178 -6.29 1.45 10.52
CA ASN A 178 -7.51 0.98 11.16
C ASN A 178 -8.19 2.07 12.01
N VAL A 179 -7.43 2.87 12.76
CA VAL A 179 -7.96 3.99 13.53
C VAL A 179 -8.60 5.01 12.60
N ASP A 180 -7.92 5.39 11.53
CA ASP A 180 -8.43 6.34 10.53
C ASP A 180 -9.69 5.79 9.85
N TYR A 181 -9.71 4.51 9.50
CA TYR A 181 -10.88 3.82 8.96
C TYR A 181 -12.08 3.87 9.93
N PHE A 182 -11.86 3.56 11.22
CA PHE A 182 -12.92 3.62 12.20
C PHE A 182 -13.42 5.04 12.47
N GLN A 183 -12.54 6.03 12.48
CA GLN A 183 -12.94 7.43 12.60
C GLN A 183 -13.79 7.88 11.42
N GLU A 184 -13.40 7.51 10.21
CA GLU A 184 -14.17 7.80 8.99
C GLU A 184 -15.52 7.07 9.01
N LEU A 185 -15.54 5.81 9.45
CA LEU A 185 -16.76 5.02 9.58
C LEU A 185 -17.72 5.64 10.59
N VAL A 186 -17.22 6.07 11.75
CA VAL A 186 -18.03 6.78 12.78
C VAL A 186 -18.56 8.10 12.21
N ARG A 187 -17.75 8.86 11.48
CA ARG A 187 -18.18 10.12 10.86
C ARG A 187 -19.31 9.89 9.84
N ARG A 188 -19.19 8.90 8.97
CA ARG A 188 -20.25 8.51 8.03
C ARG A 188 -21.52 8.10 8.76
N LEU A 189 -21.40 7.32 9.82
CA LEU A 189 -22.53 6.95 10.67
C LEU A 189 -23.27 8.13 11.23
N MET A 190 -22.53 9.11 11.77
CA MET A 190 -23.16 10.31 12.33
C MET A 190 -23.86 11.14 11.26
N GLN A 191 -23.35 11.14 10.03
CA GLN A 191 -24.02 11.80 8.88
C GLN A 191 -25.25 11.03 8.42
N GLU A 192 -25.15 9.70 8.26
CA GLU A 192 -26.26 8.84 7.83
C GLU A 192 -27.34 8.73 8.90
N ALA A 193 -26.99 8.72 10.20
CA ALA A 193 -27.95 8.71 11.31
C ALA A 193 -28.86 9.96 11.34
N ALA A 194 -28.40 11.06 10.77
CA ALA A 194 -29.22 12.27 10.64
C ALA A 194 -30.29 12.18 9.52
N GLU A 195 -30.12 11.23 8.60
CA GLU A 195 -30.94 11.12 7.39
C GLU A 195 -31.71 9.81 7.29
N THR A 196 -31.39 8.78 8.13
CA THR A 196 -31.91 7.42 7.99
C THR A 196 -32.91 7.06 9.09
N PRO A 197 -33.99 6.29 8.79
CA PRO A 197 -34.90 5.75 9.81
C PRO A 197 -34.15 4.88 10.83
N TRP A 198 -34.63 4.92 12.09
CA TRP A 198 -34.03 4.23 13.24
C TRP A 198 -33.70 2.74 13.04
N ASP A 199 -34.50 2.03 12.27
CA ASP A 199 -34.32 0.61 11.99
C ASP A 199 -33.05 0.32 11.15
N GLY A 200 -32.75 1.18 10.17
CA GLY A 200 -31.53 1.08 9.36
C GLY A 200 -30.26 1.38 10.17
N PHE A 201 -30.36 2.31 11.14
CA PHE A 201 -29.26 2.64 12.05
C PHE A 201 -28.95 1.47 13.02
N MET A 202 -29.96 0.77 13.53
CA MET A 202 -29.76 -0.38 14.41
C MET A 202 -29.12 -1.57 13.66
N GLU A 203 -29.54 -1.84 12.44
CA GLU A 203 -28.91 -2.89 11.61
C GLU A 203 -27.44 -2.57 11.32
N PHE A 204 -27.14 -1.31 11.06
CA PHE A 204 -25.77 -0.87 10.86
C PHE A 204 -24.93 -1.00 12.15
N LEU A 205 -25.42 -0.59 13.31
CA LEU A 205 -24.72 -0.75 14.59
C LEU A 205 -24.39 -2.23 14.86
N GLN A 206 -25.29 -3.15 14.58
CA GLN A 206 -25.04 -4.58 14.73
C GLN A 206 -23.93 -5.08 13.79
N ARG A 207 -23.90 -4.60 12.54
CA ARG A 207 -22.83 -4.93 11.60
C ARG A 207 -21.49 -4.36 12.04
N PHE A 208 -21.49 -3.11 12.51
CA PHE A 208 -20.31 -2.45 13.06
C PHE A 208 -19.76 -3.20 14.28
N GLU A 209 -20.61 -3.52 15.25
CA GLU A 209 -20.22 -4.26 16.44
C GLU A 209 -19.66 -5.64 16.10
N THR A 210 -20.26 -6.33 15.15
CA THR A 210 -19.81 -7.64 14.67
C THR A 210 -18.43 -7.55 14.03
N GLU A 211 -18.21 -6.56 13.16
CA GLU A 211 -16.93 -6.37 12.47
C GLU A 211 -15.84 -5.88 13.43
N PHE A 212 -16.19 -4.97 14.34
CA PHE A 212 -15.32 -4.47 15.39
C PHE A 212 -14.89 -5.58 16.37
N ASN A 213 -15.82 -6.41 16.81
CA ASN A 213 -15.52 -7.54 17.68
C ASN A 213 -14.67 -8.62 16.97
N LYS A 214 -14.87 -8.85 15.68
CA LYS A 214 -14.00 -9.74 14.91
C LYS A 214 -12.56 -9.21 14.87
N GLN A 215 -12.36 -7.91 14.74
CA GLN A 215 -11.03 -7.31 14.73
C GLN A 215 -10.38 -7.30 16.12
N LEU A 216 -11.16 -7.10 17.18
CA LEU A 216 -10.69 -7.17 18.56
C LEU A 216 -10.34 -8.59 19.00
N THR A 217 -11.17 -9.58 18.66
CA THR A 217 -10.95 -11.00 19.02
C THR A 217 -9.87 -11.69 18.18
N ALA A 218 -9.59 -11.17 17.01
CA ALA A 218 -8.48 -11.63 16.18
C ALA A 218 -7.10 -11.35 16.81
N ASP A 219 -7.06 -10.92 18.06
CA ASP A 219 -5.93 -10.35 18.72
C ASP A 219 -4.89 -11.35 19.19
N SER A 220 -4.03 -11.69 18.29
CA SER A 220 -2.82 -12.45 18.61
C SER A 220 -1.61 -11.56 18.95
N VAL A 221 -1.73 -10.23 18.89
CA VAL A 221 -0.63 -9.31 19.22
C VAL A 221 -0.15 -9.56 20.62
N GLU A 222 -1.08 -9.57 21.60
CA GLU A 222 -0.75 -9.84 23.02
C GLU A 222 -0.12 -11.22 23.23
N ARG A 223 -0.59 -12.25 22.50
CA ARG A 223 -0.01 -13.58 22.55
C ARG A 223 1.43 -13.61 22.07
N HIS A 224 1.75 -12.81 21.04
CA HIS A 224 3.09 -12.77 20.47
C HIS A 224 4.02 -11.79 21.19
N ARG A 225 3.46 -10.77 21.85
CA ARG A 225 4.20 -9.74 22.59
C ARG A 225 5.24 -10.33 23.55
N GLN A 226 4.78 -11.20 24.43
CA GLN A 226 5.68 -11.81 25.43
C GLN A 226 6.81 -12.61 24.74
N VAL A 227 6.48 -13.36 23.71
CA VAL A 227 7.49 -14.14 22.97
C VAL A 227 8.50 -13.23 22.27
N ILE A 228 8.03 -12.13 21.65
CA ILE A 228 8.91 -11.14 21.01
C ILE A 228 9.84 -10.51 22.06
N ARG A 229 9.31 -10.09 23.21
CA ARG A 229 10.11 -9.53 24.29
C ARG A 229 11.20 -10.50 24.77
N ASP A 230 10.85 -11.77 24.98
CA ASP A 230 11.82 -12.80 25.38
C ASP A 230 12.89 -13.00 24.30
N GLN A 231 12.52 -12.93 23.01
CA GLN A 231 13.48 -13.04 21.90
C GLN A 231 14.41 -11.82 21.82
N LEU A 232 13.90 -10.61 21.98
CA LEU A 232 14.70 -9.37 22.02
C LEU A 232 15.69 -9.41 23.19
N GLN A 233 15.24 -9.79 24.38
CA GLN A 233 16.11 -9.94 25.55
C GLN A 233 17.23 -10.99 25.32
N ARG A 234 16.92 -12.09 24.65
CA ARG A 234 17.93 -13.11 24.29
C ARG A 234 18.94 -12.57 23.27
N LEU A 235 18.54 -11.75 22.32
CA LEU A 235 19.42 -11.08 21.36
C LEU A 235 20.36 -10.10 22.07
N GLN A 236 19.85 -9.33 23.05
CA GLN A 236 20.65 -8.43 23.88
C GLN A 236 21.65 -9.19 24.78
N GLN A 237 21.35 -10.42 25.15
CA GLN A 237 22.19 -11.26 26.01
C GLN A 237 23.14 -12.20 25.21
N LEU A 238 23.22 -12.05 23.90
CA LEU A 238 24.18 -12.84 23.10
C LEU A 238 25.62 -12.60 23.52
N PRO A 239 26.51 -13.59 23.34
CA PRO A 239 27.95 -13.41 23.57
C PRO A 239 28.52 -12.23 22.78
N PRO A 240 29.46 -11.42 23.34
CA PRO A 240 29.98 -10.24 22.69
C PRO A 240 30.52 -10.44 21.26
N GLU A 241 31.05 -11.64 20.95
CA GLU A 241 31.53 -11.98 19.61
C GLU A 241 30.35 -12.05 18.60
N GLN A 242 29.22 -12.63 19.02
CA GLN A 242 28.03 -12.76 18.18
C GLN A 242 27.36 -11.39 17.98
N GLN A 243 27.30 -10.55 19.04
CA GLN A 243 26.81 -9.18 18.94
C GLN A 243 27.65 -8.36 17.96
N ARG A 244 29.00 -8.45 18.04
CA ARG A 244 29.91 -7.77 17.11
C ARG A 244 29.71 -8.23 15.67
N LYS A 245 29.45 -9.52 15.47
CA LYS A 245 29.18 -10.05 14.14
C LYS A 245 27.89 -9.46 13.55
N LEU A 246 26.82 -9.45 14.33
CA LEU A 246 25.53 -8.84 13.91
C LEU A 246 25.67 -7.34 13.68
N GLU A 247 26.35 -6.64 14.58
CA GLU A 247 26.60 -5.20 14.46
C GLU A 247 27.37 -4.87 13.17
N ALA A 248 28.40 -5.63 12.83
CA ALA A 248 29.17 -5.44 11.60
C ALA A 248 28.30 -5.63 10.35
N GLN A 249 27.44 -6.68 10.34
CA GLN A 249 26.51 -6.92 9.25
C GLN A 249 25.45 -5.81 9.15
N LEU A 250 24.88 -5.37 10.29
CA LEU A 250 23.88 -4.29 10.33
C LEU A 250 24.44 -2.97 9.82
N ASN A 251 25.68 -2.65 10.13
CA ASN A 251 26.33 -1.43 9.63
C ASN A 251 26.48 -1.42 8.10
N ASP A 252 26.52 -2.58 7.46
CA ASP A 252 26.55 -2.69 6.01
C ASP A 252 25.15 -2.58 5.38
N ILE A 253 24.12 -3.17 5.98
CA ILE A 253 22.79 -3.29 5.37
C ILE A 253 21.76 -2.30 5.91
N ALA A 254 21.92 -1.84 7.14
CA ALA A 254 21.00 -0.93 7.85
C ALA A 254 21.64 0.40 8.26
N ARG A 255 22.62 0.88 7.50
CA ARG A 255 23.31 2.15 7.79
C ARG A 255 22.35 3.35 7.94
N TRP A 256 21.23 3.30 7.23
CA TRP A 256 20.16 4.30 7.33
C TRP A 256 19.58 4.45 8.75
N ALA A 257 19.67 3.42 9.58
CA ALA A 257 19.13 3.42 10.94
C ALA A 257 19.94 4.34 11.88
N THR A 258 21.23 4.53 11.61
CA THR A 258 22.16 5.26 12.47
C THR A 258 22.85 6.43 11.78
N GLU A 259 22.47 6.79 10.54
CA GLU A 259 23.07 7.92 9.80
C GLU A 259 23.05 9.24 10.57
N GLU A 260 22.03 9.47 11.39
CA GLU A 260 21.88 10.68 12.20
C GLU A 260 22.41 10.54 13.65
N ARG A 261 22.89 9.35 14.04
CA ARG A 261 23.24 9.02 15.43
C ARG A 261 24.66 8.48 15.55
N VAL A 262 25.62 9.37 15.49
CA VAL A 262 27.04 9.00 15.55
C VAL A 262 27.38 8.41 16.93
N GLY A 263 27.77 7.13 16.97
CA GLY A 263 28.28 6.45 18.16
C GLY A 263 27.28 5.54 18.88
N GLU A 264 26.04 5.42 18.40
CA GLU A 264 25.08 4.41 18.90
C GLU A 264 25.30 3.05 18.20
N SER A 265 25.06 1.95 18.92
CA SER A 265 25.03 0.60 18.33
C SER A 265 23.78 0.46 17.45
N THR A 266 23.96 0.05 16.19
CA THR A 266 22.84 -0.21 15.26
C THR A 266 21.99 -1.38 15.76
N LEU A 267 22.62 -2.39 16.36
CA LEU A 267 21.92 -3.53 16.94
C LEU A 267 21.03 -3.10 18.11
N ASP A 268 21.57 -2.36 19.08
CA ASP A 268 20.80 -1.93 20.25
C ASP A 268 19.63 -1.04 19.83
N TRP A 269 19.88 -0.07 18.96
CA TRP A 269 18.83 0.79 18.43
C TRP A 269 17.70 0.01 17.76
N LEU A 270 18.05 -0.99 16.93
CA LEU A 270 17.06 -1.79 16.19
C LEU A 270 16.22 -2.64 17.16
N LEU A 271 16.83 -3.25 18.16
CA LEU A 271 16.12 -4.06 19.15
C LEU A 271 15.19 -3.20 20.01
N ASP A 272 15.67 -2.07 20.50
CA ASP A 272 14.88 -1.13 21.29
C ASP A 272 13.70 -0.58 20.48
N ARG A 273 13.93 -0.28 19.20
CA ARG A 273 12.87 0.23 18.31
C ARG A 273 11.79 -0.80 18.03
N ILE A 274 12.15 -2.07 17.81
CA ILE A 274 11.18 -3.16 17.67
C ILE A 274 10.36 -3.32 18.96
N GLU A 275 11.00 -3.23 20.13
CA GLU A 275 10.31 -3.31 21.43
C GLU A 275 9.31 -2.16 21.59
N GLU A 276 9.73 -0.92 21.36
CA GLU A 276 8.85 0.26 21.42
C GLU A 276 7.62 0.11 20.52
N ILE A 277 7.82 -0.34 19.28
CA ILE A 277 6.73 -0.52 18.31
C ILE A 277 5.74 -1.58 18.79
N VAL A 278 6.22 -2.72 19.26
CA VAL A 278 5.37 -3.82 19.72
C VAL A 278 4.61 -3.42 20.99
N GLU A 279 5.24 -2.69 21.90
CA GLU A 279 4.60 -2.15 23.11
C GLU A 279 3.54 -1.11 22.77
N ALA A 280 3.85 -0.16 21.89
CA ALA A 280 2.88 0.83 21.42
C ALA A 280 1.66 0.17 20.78
N ALA A 281 1.87 -0.88 19.98
CA ALA A 281 0.79 -1.64 19.36
C ALA A 281 -0.13 -2.34 20.37
N CYS A 282 0.35 -2.62 21.57
CA CYS A 282 -0.45 -3.22 22.64
C CYS A 282 -1.15 -2.17 23.53
N THR A 283 -0.53 -1.01 23.73
CA THR A 283 -1.03 0.04 24.62
C THR A 283 -2.21 0.81 24.02
N THR A 284 -2.31 0.88 22.69
CA THR A 284 -3.41 1.58 21.99
C THR A 284 -4.81 0.94 22.23
N LYS A 285 -4.90 -0.11 23.06
CA LYS A 285 -6.15 -0.81 23.37
C LYS A 285 -7.00 -0.20 24.48
N HIS A 286 -6.48 0.71 25.27
CA HIS A 286 -7.21 1.33 26.38
C HIS A 286 -7.15 2.85 26.27
N PRO A 287 -8.03 3.51 25.48
CA PRO A 287 -8.45 4.84 25.85
C PRO A 287 -9.27 4.70 27.14
N GLU A 288 -8.77 5.27 28.24
CA GLU A 288 -9.56 5.52 29.45
C GLU A 288 -10.78 6.40 29.13
#